data_d0dc226b921fbcf3c206ae97fc4adfef
#
_entry.id   d0dc226b921fbcf3c206ae97fc4adfef
#
_cell.length_a   1.000
_cell.length_b   1.000
_cell.length_c   1.000
_cell.angle_alpha   90.00
_cell.angle_beta   90.00
_cell.angle_gamma   90.00
#
_symmetry.space_group_name_H-M   'P 1'
#
loop_
_entity.id
_entity.type
_entity.pdbx_description
1 polymer ?
#
loop_
_entity_poly.entity_id
_entity_poly.type
_entity_poly.pdbx_seq_one_letter_code
_entity_poly.pdbx_strand_id
1 'polypeptide(L)'
;MYDSNTAATGERKHSDSRSVVSSPAPSKRVILTMGGKGGVGKTSFMLALAEWFQSHEIPVTLLDLDTENKSRGSLKHYFDGRVTKVNIHTAAGLDAFVDHLAEGAPIVLADMGASSGQVTHEWFDSMFEDVAATGLAFTAIGIVTPDPASVESILSWAARLQDRVNYVVVENAMTHQADFSYWRGSEQAKQFRTVFQPVVLMMEFRLPELENPARQHGVTLGQIAERRLKVPELQRASLVIRAQSYRRRLFEEIDKAKGLLLP
;
A
#
# COMPACT_ATOMS: atom_id res chain seq x y z
N MET A 1 20.84 81.22 16.74
CA MET A 1 21.49 80.50 17.86
C MET A 1 20.69 79.18 18.01
N TYR A 2 21.39 78.08 18.02
CA TYR A 2 21.02 76.69 18.26
C TYR A 2 20.47 75.90 17.07
N ASP A 3 21.42 75.24 16.44
CA ASP A 3 21.26 74.00 15.66
C ASP A 3 20.74 72.88 16.51
N SER A 4 19.85 72.08 15.99
CA SER A 4 19.56 70.72 16.49
C SER A 4 19.52 69.70 15.34
N ASN A 5 20.56 68.94 15.36
CA ASN A 5 20.90 67.83 14.55
C ASN A 5 19.96 66.64 14.84
N THR A 6 19.23 66.18 13.87
CA THR A 6 18.39 64.96 14.01
C THR A 6 19.04 63.83 13.25
N ALA A 7 19.57 62.86 13.98
CA ALA A 7 20.15 61.64 13.44
C ALA A 7 19.04 60.66 12.99
N ALA A 8 19.10 60.24 11.73
CA ALA A 8 18.25 59.21 11.18
C ALA A 8 18.81 57.83 11.54
N THR A 9 18.06 57.09 12.34
CA THR A 9 18.29 55.67 12.63
C THR A 9 17.72 54.80 11.49
N GLY A 10 18.63 54.23 10.70
CA GLY A 10 18.27 53.24 9.68
C GLY A 10 17.96 51.90 10.28
N GLU A 11 16.71 51.49 10.21
CA GLU A 11 16.28 50.11 10.46
C GLU A 11 16.73 49.21 9.31
N ARG A 12 17.68 48.31 9.58
CA ARG A 12 18.01 47.19 8.69
C ARG A 12 16.97 46.13 8.86
N LYS A 13 16.07 45.97 7.89
CA LYS A 13 15.22 44.80 7.75
C LYS A 13 16.09 43.61 7.33
N HIS A 14 16.35 42.70 8.25
CA HIS A 14 16.82 41.36 7.92
C HIS A 14 15.66 40.59 7.29
N SER A 15 15.71 40.44 6.00
CA SER A 15 14.88 39.46 5.28
C SER A 15 15.54 38.09 5.42
N ASP A 16 15.09 37.33 6.41
CA ASP A 16 15.47 35.94 6.58
C ASP A 16 14.68 35.11 5.57
N SER A 17 15.17 35.07 4.33
CA SER A 17 14.68 34.13 3.30
C SER A 17 15.26 32.75 3.62
N ARG A 18 14.61 31.99 4.49
CA ARG A 18 14.82 30.54 4.59
C ARG A 18 14.41 29.94 3.24
N SER A 19 15.39 29.64 2.41
CA SER A 19 15.20 28.78 1.25
C SER A 19 14.71 27.43 1.76
N VAL A 20 13.44 27.12 1.50
CA VAL A 20 12.91 25.77 1.65
C VAL A 20 13.67 24.91 0.65
N VAL A 21 14.72 24.23 1.11
CA VAL A 21 15.38 23.20 0.32
C VAL A 21 14.36 22.10 0.17
N SER A 22 13.71 22.04 -0.98
CA SER A 22 12.83 20.93 -1.33
C SER A 22 13.70 19.66 -1.37
N SER A 23 13.42 18.72 -0.49
CA SER A 23 14.05 17.41 -0.56
C SER A 23 13.84 16.85 -1.98
N PRO A 24 14.86 16.25 -2.60
CA PRO A 24 14.69 15.64 -3.92
C PRO A 24 13.56 14.62 -3.87
N ALA A 25 12.78 14.52 -4.95
CA ALA A 25 11.73 13.52 -5.07
C ALA A 25 12.34 12.12 -4.83
N PRO A 26 11.63 11.22 -4.14
CA PRO A 26 12.15 9.88 -3.88
C PRO A 26 12.43 9.16 -5.19
N SER A 27 13.52 8.43 -5.25
CA SER A 27 13.92 7.67 -6.45
C SER A 27 13.15 6.36 -6.60
N LYS A 28 12.63 5.82 -5.50
CA LYS A 28 11.89 4.56 -5.41
C LYS A 28 10.75 4.65 -4.40
N ARG A 29 9.72 3.83 -4.64
CA ARG A 29 8.57 3.67 -3.74
C ARG A 29 8.44 2.23 -3.27
N VAL A 30 8.41 2.02 -1.97
CA VAL A 30 8.09 0.74 -1.34
C VAL A 30 6.64 0.78 -0.86
N ILE A 31 5.83 -0.10 -1.37
CA ILE A 31 4.41 -0.22 -1.01
C ILE A 31 4.24 -1.53 -0.28
N LEU A 32 3.85 -1.48 0.98
CA LEU A 32 3.69 -2.65 1.84
C LEU A 32 2.27 -2.74 2.38
N THR A 33 1.74 -3.96 2.53
CA THR A 33 0.51 -4.16 3.28
C THR A 33 0.79 -4.10 4.77
N MET A 34 -0.09 -3.46 5.55
CA MET A 34 0.02 -3.40 7.01
C MET A 34 -1.19 -4.09 7.68
N GLY A 35 -1.03 -4.41 8.96
CA GLY A 35 -2.06 -5.04 9.76
C GLY A 35 -1.91 -6.55 9.89
N GLY A 36 -2.03 -7.06 11.13
CA GLY A 36 -1.89 -8.47 11.50
C GLY A 36 -3.15 -9.31 11.30
N LYS A 37 -4.29 -8.72 10.93
CA LYS A 37 -5.53 -9.48 10.72
C LYS A 37 -5.47 -10.30 9.43
N GLY A 38 -5.63 -11.62 9.54
CA GLY A 38 -5.73 -12.53 8.40
C GLY A 38 -7.07 -12.42 7.68
N GLY A 39 -7.11 -12.75 6.38
CA GLY A 39 -8.35 -12.84 5.60
C GLY A 39 -9.01 -11.52 5.20
N VAL A 40 -8.44 -10.36 5.54
CA VAL A 40 -9.03 -9.05 5.23
C VAL A 40 -8.90 -8.65 3.76
N GLY A 41 -8.11 -9.35 2.95
CA GLY A 41 -7.95 -9.09 1.52
C GLY A 41 -6.65 -8.37 1.13
N LYS A 42 -5.60 -8.40 1.96
CA LYS A 42 -4.28 -7.80 1.65
C LYS A 42 -3.77 -8.26 0.28
N THR A 43 -3.55 -9.55 0.12
CA THR A 43 -3.09 -10.14 -1.15
C THR A 43 -4.02 -9.82 -2.32
N SER A 44 -5.34 -9.82 -2.10
CA SER A 44 -6.31 -9.48 -3.15
C SER A 44 -6.14 -8.05 -3.67
N PHE A 45 -5.87 -7.10 -2.77
CA PHE A 45 -5.59 -5.72 -3.19
C PHE A 45 -4.21 -5.60 -3.86
N MET A 46 -3.19 -6.29 -3.33
CA MET A 46 -1.84 -6.31 -3.94
C MET A 46 -1.84 -6.91 -5.35
N LEU A 47 -2.68 -7.93 -5.61
CA LEU A 47 -2.91 -8.44 -6.97
C LEU A 47 -3.46 -7.36 -7.89
N ALA A 48 -4.50 -6.64 -7.47
CA ALA A 48 -5.09 -5.57 -8.25
C ALA A 48 -4.11 -4.41 -8.50
N LEU A 49 -3.32 -4.07 -7.48
CA LEU A 49 -2.30 -3.03 -7.58
C LEU A 49 -1.18 -3.41 -8.55
N ALA A 50 -0.72 -4.66 -8.53
CA ALA A 50 0.27 -5.17 -9.49
C ALA A 50 -0.27 -5.12 -10.93
N GLU A 51 -1.55 -5.47 -11.13
CA GLU A 51 -2.21 -5.35 -12.44
C GLU A 51 -2.40 -3.90 -12.87
N TRP A 52 -2.66 -2.99 -11.92
CA TRP A 52 -2.75 -1.57 -12.20
C TRP A 52 -1.41 -1.01 -12.70
N PHE A 53 -0.29 -1.30 -12.02
CA PHE A 53 1.04 -0.93 -12.48
C PHE A 53 1.36 -1.54 -13.85
N GLN A 54 1.03 -2.82 -14.06
CA GLN A 54 1.23 -3.47 -15.35
C GLN A 54 0.44 -2.78 -16.47
N SER A 55 -0.78 -2.33 -16.22
CA SER A 55 -1.61 -1.63 -17.20
C SER A 55 -1.08 -0.24 -17.56
N HIS A 56 -0.24 0.34 -16.69
CA HIS A 56 0.44 1.62 -16.91
C HIS A 56 1.90 1.44 -17.37
N GLU A 57 2.30 0.20 -17.70
CA GLU A 57 3.66 -0.14 -18.14
C GLU A 57 4.75 0.27 -17.13
N ILE A 58 4.40 0.33 -15.84
CA ILE A 58 5.32 0.68 -14.76
C ILE A 58 5.94 -0.60 -14.21
N PRO A 59 7.29 -0.73 -14.25
CA PRO A 59 7.96 -1.92 -13.74
C PRO A 59 7.85 -2.00 -12.21
N VAL A 60 7.56 -3.21 -11.72
CA VAL A 60 7.44 -3.49 -10.28
C VAL A 60 8.24 -4.72 -9.89
N THR A 61 8.85 -4.68 -8.72
CA THR A 61 9.37 -5.85 -8.01
C THR A 61 8.28 -6.36 -7.08
N LEU A 62 7.93 -7.65 -7.17
CA LEU A 62 6.90 -8.28 -6.34
C LEU A 62 7.56 -9.16 -5.28
N LEU A 63 7.34 -8.82 -4.01
CA LEU A 63 7.83 -9.56 -2.85
C LEU A 63 6.65 -10.17 -2.08
N ASP A 64 6.70 -11.47 -1.86
CA ASP A 64 5.78 -12.21 -0.99
C ASP A 64 6.48 -12.47 0.34
N LEU A 65 6.09 -11.72 1.36
CA LEU A 65 6.64 -11.78 2.73
C LEU A 65 5.76 -12.66 3.65
N ASP A 66 4.67 -13.23 3.13
CA ASP A 66 3.80 -14.13 3.86
C ASP A 66 4.39 -15.55 3.90
N THR A 67 5.01 -15.90 5.02
CA THR A 67 5.60 -17.22 5.24
C THR A 67 4.59 -18.29 5.62
N GLU A 68 3.38 -17.90 6.05
CA GLU A 68 2.32 -18.84 6.49
C GLU A 68 1.54 -19.40 5.31
N ASN A 69 1.27 -18.60 4.29
CA ASN A 69 0.58 -19.04 3.08
C ASN A 69 1.53 -19.79 2.14
N LYS A 70 1.54 -21.12 2.28
CA LYS A 70 2.47 -21.97 1.51
C LYS A 70 2.00 -22.30 0.08
N SER A 71 0.72 -22.07 -0.26
CA SER A 71 0.20 -22.54 -1.57
C SER A 71 -0.86 -21.65 -2.22
N ARG A 72 -2.11 -21.74 -1.79
CA ARG A 72 -3.22 -21.04 -2.44
C ARG A 72 -3.52 -19.74 -1.71
N GLY A 73 -3.42 -18.61 -2.40
CA GLY A 73 -3.75 -17.29 -1.86
C GLY A 73 -2.55 -16.36 -1.65
N SER A 74 -1.31 -16.82 -1.87
CA SER A 74 -0.13 -15.94 -1.88
C SER A 74 0.06 -15.28 -3.25
N LEU A 75 0.77 -14.15 -3.30
CA LEU A 75 1.11 -13.47 -4.57
C LEU A 75 1.77 -14.43 -5.55
N LYS A 76 2.64 -15.31 -5.08
CA LYS A 76 3.35 -16.29 -5.90
C LYS A 76 2.42 -17.23 -6.65
N HIS A 77 1.26 -17.57 -6.08
CA HIS A 77 0.29 -18.43 -6.74
C HIS A 77 -0.30 -17.82 -8.03
N TYR A 78 -0.40 -16.48 -8.09
CA TYR A 78 -0.99 -15.75 -9.22
C TYR A 78 0.05 -15.27 -10.25
N PHE A 79 1.27 -14.98 -9.78
CA PHE A 79 2.35 -14.43 -10.60
C PHE A 79 3.59 -15.32 -10.55
N ASP A 80 3.42 -16.61 -10.81
CA ASP A 80 4.51 -17.59 -10.80
C ASP A 80 5.69 -17.13 -11.67
N GLY A 81 6.92 -17.30 -11.14
CA GLY A 81 8.16 -16.87 -11.79
C GLY A 81 8.46 -15.36 -11.73
N ARG A 82 7.50 -14.52 -11.25
CA ARG A 82 7.68 -13.05 -11.12
C ARG A 82 7.69 -12.55 -9.68
N VAL A 83 7.43 -13.42 -8.72
CA VAL A 83 7.36 -13.08 -7.30
C VAL A 83 8.50 -13.75 -6.56
N THR A 84 9.28 -12.94 -5.84
CA THR A 84 10.29 -13.43 -4.91
C THR A 84 9.68 -13.62 -3.54
N LYS A 85 9.81 -14.82 -2.97
CA LYS A 85 9.37 -15.10 -1.61
C LYS A 85 10.54 -14.86 -0.65
N VAL A 86 10.32 -13.99 0.35
CA VAL A 86 11.35 -13.59 1.31
C VAL A 86 10.85 -13.88 2.73
N ASN A 87 11.65 -14.58 3.51
CA ASN A 87 11.31 -14.88 4.91
C ASN A 87 11.91 -13.82 5.84
N ILE A 88 11.16 -12.76 6.10
CA ILE A 88 11.60 -11.66 6.99
C ILE A 88 11.70 -12.02 8.47
N HIS A 89 11.36 -13.24 8.88
CA HIS A 89 11.55 -13.73 10.26
C HIS A 89 12.98 -14.20 10.55
N THR A 90 13.88 -14.08 9.60
CA THR A 90 15.31 -14.42 9.75
C THR A 90 16.18 -13.24 9.38
N ALA A 91 17.37 -13.13 9.98
CA ALA A 91 18.32 -12.07 9.64
C ALA A 91 18.68 -12.09 8.14
N ALA A 92 19.01 -13.25 7.59
CA ALA A 92 19.32 -13.39 6.17
C ALA A 92 18.13 -13.00 5.24
N GLY A 93 16.89 -13.23 5.70
CA GLY A 93 15.70 -12.79 4.96
C GLY A 93 15.50 -11.28 5.03
N LEU A 94 15.81 -10.64 6.15
CA LEU A 94 15.79 -9.18 6.27
C LEU A 94 16.87 -8.54 5.39
N ASP A 95 18.08 -9.08 5.37
CA ASP A 95 19.15 -8.63 4.49
C ASP A 95 18.70 -8.74 3.01
N ALA A 96 18.16 -9.90 2.61
CA ALA A 96 17.64 -10.10 1.26
C ALA A 96 16.48 -9.12 0.93
N PHE A 97 15.63 -8.78 1.89
CA PHE A 97 14.59 -7.78 1.71
C PHE A 97 15.21 -6.41 1.39
N VAL A 98 16.19 -5.96 2.18
CA VAL A 98 16.89 -4.69 1.95
C VAL A 98 17.58 -4.67 0.59
N ASP A 99 18.25 -5.77 0.18
CA ASP A 99 18.87 -5.89 -1.14
C ASP A 99 17.83 -5.73 -2.27
N HIS A 100 16.66 -6.36 -2.14
CA HIS A 100 15.57 -6.18 -3.11
C HIS A 100 15.02 -4.75 -3.14
N LEU A 101 15.02 -4.03 -2.02
CA LEU A 101 14.64 -2.61 -2.00
C LEU A 101 15.68 -1.77 -2.77
N ALA A 102 16.95 -2.05 -2.60
CA ALA A 102 18.05 -1.32 -3.25
C ALA A 102 18.10 -1.59 -4.76
N GLU A 103 18.09 -2.87 -5.17
CA GLU A 103 18.34 -3.32 -6.56
C GLU A 103 17.06 -3.38 -7.41
N GLY A 104 15.89 -3.51 -6.81
CA GLY A 104 14.59 -3.71 -7.48
C GLY A 104 14.17 -2.58 -8.42
N ALA A 105 13.02 -2.78 -9.06
CA ALA A 105 12.36 -1.76 -9.88
C ALA A 105 12.07 -0.48 -9.06
N PRO A 106 11.72 0.65 -9.73
CA PRO A 106 11.32 1.89 -9.03
C PRO A 106 10.18 1.71 -8.04
N ILE A 107 9.34 0.69 -8.24
CA ILE A 107 8.26 0.31 -7.35
C ILE A 107 8.54 -1.09 -6.79
N VAL A 108 8.44 -1.23 -5.48
CA VAL A 108 8.48 -2.53 -4.79
C VAL A 108 7.14 -2.76 -4.10
N LEU A 109 6.44 -3.83 -4.46
CA LEU A 109 5.22 -4.28 -3.79
C LEU A 109 5.56 -5.41 -2.83
N ALA A 110 5.35 -5.19 -1.53
CA ALA A 110 5.64 -6.15 -0.48
C ALA A 110 4.34 -6.61 0.21
N ASP A 111 3.88 -7.84 -0.09
CA ASP A 111 2.68 -8.42 0.52
C ASP A 111 3.04 -9.10 1.84
N MET A 112 2.61 -8.51 2.94
CA MET A 112 2.96 -8.97 4.28
C MET A 112 1.93 -9.95 4.82
N GLY A 113 2.40 -11.04 5.39
CA GLY A 113 1.57 -12.00 6.13
C GLY A 113 0.96 -11.42 7.40
N ALA A 114 -0.06 -12.10 7.92
CA ALA A 114 -0.73 -11.68 9.15
C ALA A 114 0.20 -11.75 10.38
N SER A 115 1.14 -12.69 10.42
CA SER A 115 2.10 -12.89 11.53
C SER A 115 3.33 -11.99 11.47
N SER A 116 3.52 -11.20 10.43
CA SER A 116 4.74 -10.39 10.23
C SER A 116 4.90 -9.24 11.23
N GLY A 117 3.88 -8.95 12.04
CA GLY A 117 3.79 -7.72 12.82
C GLY A 117 5.02 -7.44 13.70
N GLN A 118 5.40 -8.35 14.59
CA GLN A 118 6.45 -8.09 15.57
C GLN A 118 7.82 -7.88 14.90
N VAL A 119 8.24 -8.81 14.05
CA VAL A 119 9.54 -8.75 13.38
C VAL A 119 9.65 -7.53 12.47
N THR A 120 8.56 -7.20 11.76
CA THR A 120 8.53 -6.01 10.93
C THR A 120 8.60 -4.73 11.76
N HIS A 121 7.96 -4.71 12.92
CA HIS A 121 8.05 -3.57 13.83
C HIS A 121 9.47 -3.38 14.37
N GLU A 122 10.14 -4.46 14.78
CA GLU A 122 11.53 -4.42 15.25
C GLU A 122 12.48 -3.93 14.15
N TRP A 123 12.26 -4.37 12.91
CA TRP A 123 13.02 -3.90 11.75
C TRP A 123 12.78 -2.40 11.48
N PHE A 124 11.51 -1.96 11.47
CA PHE A 124 11.19 -0.53 11.32
C PHE A 124 11.82 0.33 12.41
N ASP A 125 11.83 -0.15 13.65
CA ASP A 125 12.40 0.59 14.77
C ASP A 125 13.94 0.68 14.71
N SER A 126 14.61 -0.31 14.06
CA SER A 126 16.07 -0.40 14.03
C SER A 126 16.72 0.11 12.74
N MET A 127 16.08 -0.07 11.60
CA MET A 127 16.72 0.14 10.29
C MET A 127 15.99 1.11 9.37
N PHE A 128 14.77 1.50 9.71
CA PHE A 128 13.93 2.28 8.79
C PHE A 128 14.60 3.59 8.36
N GLU A 129 15.14 4.34 9.32
CA GLU A 129 15.75 5.66 9.05
C GLU A 129 16.95 5.54 8.08
N ASP A 130 17.79 4.53 8.27
CA ASP A 130 18.94 4.29 7.42
C ASP A 130 18.51 3.90 5.99
N VAL A 131 17.48 3.05 5.88
CA VAL A 131 16.94 2.62 4.59
C VAL A 131 16.22 3.79 3.89
N ALA A 132 15.44 4.59 4.62
CA ALA A 132 14.77 5.76 4.07
C ALA A 132 15.78 6.83 3.58
N ALA A 133 16.90 6.99 4.28
CA ALA A 133 17.99 7.91 3.89
C ALA A 133 18.61 7.58 2.53
N THR A 134 18.41 6.37 2.01
CA THR A 134 18.85 5.99 0.64
C THR A 134 17.94 6.54 -0.48
N GLY A 135 16.92 7.35 -0.15
CA GLY A 135 15.98 7.93 -1.12
C GLY A 135 14.74 7.07 -1.38
N LEU A 136 14.44 6.11 -0.49
CA LEU A 136 13.23 5.30 -0.54
C LEU A 136 12.08 6.02 0.16
N ALA A 137 10.92 6.06 -0.48
CA ALA A 137 9.67 6.48 0.15
C ALA A 137 8.77 5.26 0.39
N PHE A 138 8.04 5.29 1.50
CA PHE A 138 7.20 4.17 1.91
C PHE A 138 5.71 4.55 1.87
N THR A 139 4.88 3.61 1.40
CA THR A 139 3.43 3.69 1.47
C THR A 139 2.88 2.43 2.11
N ALA A 140 2.16 2.59 3.21
CA ALA A 140 1.53 1.50 3.94
C ALA A 140 0.05 1.37 3.52
N ILE A 141 -0.32 0.17 3.06
CA ILE A 141 -1.69 -0.15 2.64
C ILE A 141 -2.40 -0.89 3.77
N GLY A 142 -3.37 -0.23 4.39
CA GLY A 142 -4.26 -0.84 5.39
C GLY A 142 -5.56 -1.32 4.77
N ILE A 143 -5.99 -2.56 5.07
CA ILE A 143 -7.27 -3.07 4.60
C ILE A 143 -8.24 -3.13 5.78
N VAL A 144 -9.33 -2.37 5.71
CA VAL A 144 -10.43 -2.42 6.67
C VAL A 144 -11.61 -3.20 6.09
N THR A 145 -12.25 -3.96 6.94
CA THR A 145 -13.48 -4.70 6.66
C THR A 145 -14.55 -4.29 7.68
N PRO A 146 -15.80 -4.76 7.60
CA PRO A 146 -16.78 -4.58 8.66
C PRO A 146 -16.36 -5.11 10.04
N ASP A 147 -15.36 -6.01 10.10
CA ASP A 147 -14.82 -6.51 11.37
C ASP A 147 -13.93 -5.45 12.06
N PRO A 148 -14.30 -4.98 13.29
CA PRO A 148 -13.50 -4.03 14.05
C PRO A 148 -12.03 -4.42 14.22
N ALA A 149 -11.72 -5.71 14.34
CA ALA A 149 -10.35 -6.19 14.50
C ALA A 149 -9.44 -5.83 13.30
N SER A 150 -10.00 -5.64 12.11
CA SER A 150 -9.24 -5.15 10.95
C SER A 150 -8.79 -3.70 11.14
N VAL A 151 -9.65 -2.87 11.72
CA VAL A 151 -9.36 -1.46 12.03
C VAL A 151 -8.33 -1.36 13.15
N GLU A 152 -8.54 -2.08 14.26
CA GLU A 152 -7.61 -2.09 15.40
C GLU A 152 -6.22 -2.53 15.00
N SER A 153 -6.12 -3.52 14.11
CA SER A 153 -4.85 -4.00 13.57
C SER A 153 -4.09 -2.91 12.78
N ILE A 154 -4.79 -2.12 11.96
CA ILE A 154 -4.20 -1.00 11.23
C ILE A 154 -3.76 0.11 12.18
N LEU A 155 -4.59 0.47 13.16
CA LEU A 155 -4.26 1.50 14.14
C LEU A 155 -3.03 1.14 14.99
N SER A 156 -2.89 -0.15 15.36
CA SER A 156 -1.70 -0.65 16.04
C SER A 156 -0.43 -0.48 15.20
N TRP A 157 -0.50 -0.74 13.91
CA TRP A 157 0.62 -0.50 12.98
C TRP A 157 0.92 0.99 12.82
N ALA A 158 -0.10 1.82 12.63
CA ALA A 158 0.05 3.26 12.47
C ALA A 158 0.68 3.93 13.70
N ALA A 159 0.39 3.44 14.91
CA ALA A 159 1.01 3.92 16.14
C ALA A 159 2.53 3.74 16.16
N ARG A 160 3.07 2.76 15.42
CA ARG A 160 4.52 2.52 15.28
C ARG A 160 5.11 3.21 14.07
N LEU A 161 4.45 3.14 12.91
CA LEU A 161 4.93 3.75 11.68
C LEU A 161 4.87 5.27 11.72
N GLN A 162 3.91 5.84 12.45
CA GLN A 162 3.69 7.29 12.60
C GLN A 162 3.70 8.03 11.26
N ASP A 163 4.40 9.13 11.14
CA ASP A 163 4.54 9.97 9.94
C ASP A 163 5.69 9.55 9.00
N ARG A 164 6.35 8.43 9.32
CA ARG A 164 7.45 7.88 8.51
C ARG A 164 7.01 7.29 7.17
N VAL A 165 5.72 7.07 6.99
CA VAL A 165 5.14 6.48 5.78
C VAL A 165 3.89 7.23 5.34
N ASN A 166 3.56 7.15 4.06
CA ASN A 166 2.25 7.54 3.57
C ASN A 166 1.22 6.43 3.81
N TYR A 167 -0.05 6.79 3.97
CA TYR A 167 -1.10 5.81 4.23
C TYR A 167 -2.15 5.78 3.14
N VAL A 168 -2.48 4.58 2.70
CA VAL A 168 -3.66 4.28 1.89
C VAL A 168 -4.51 3.28 2.66
N VAL A 169 -5.79 3.56 2.83
CA VAL A 169 -6.73 2.64 3.50
C VAL A 169 -7.76 2.17 2.50
N VAL A 170 -7.94 0.87 2.40
CA VAL A 170 -8.89 0.23 1.50
C VAL A 170 -10.06 -0.31 2.30
N GLU A 171 -11.25 0.26 2.10
CA GLU A 171 -12.50 -0.29 2.60
C GLU A 171 -12.88 -1.50 1.73
N ASN A 172 -12.63 -2.72 2.21
CA ASN A 172 -12.94 -3.95 1.49
C ASN A 172 -14.35 -4.44 1.84
N ALA A 173 -15.28 -4.29 0.90
CA ALA A 173 -16.64 -4.78 1.03
C ALA A 173 -16.68 -6.32 0.89
N MET A 174 -16.68 -7.04 2.00
CA MET A 174 -16.79 -8.51 2.04
C MET A 174 -18.19 -9.01 1.67
N THR A 175 -19.19 -8.14 1.67
CA THR A 175 -20.60 -8.41 1.32
C THR A 175 -21.18 -7.20 0.61
N HIS A 176 -22.36 -7.37 -0.04
CA HIS A 176 -23.09 -6.25 -0.64
C HIS A 176 -23.56 -5.18 0.37
N GLN A 177 -23.72 -5.55 1.64
CA GLN A 177 -24.18 -4.68 2.72
C GLN A 177 -23.05 -4.47 3.74
N ALA A 178 -21.83 -4.21 3.28
CA ALA A 178 -20.68 -3.99 4.15
C ALA A 178 -20.88 -2.70 4.97
N ASP A 179 -20.81 -2.83 6.30
CA ASP A 179 -20.91 -1.70 7.23
C ASP A 179 -19.52 -1.32 7.75
N PHE A 180 -19.07 -0.13 7.41
CA PHE A 180 -17.80 0.45 7.88
C PHE A 180 -18.00 1.46 9.02
N SER A 181 -19.13 1.41 9.75
CA SER A 181 -19.45 2.37 10.81
C SER A 181 -18.37 2.45 11.89
N TYR A 182 -17.75 1.32 12.25
CA TYR A 182 -16.65 1.30 13.22
C TYR A 182 -15.42 2.06 12.71
N TRP A 183 -14.99 1.82 11.48
CA TRP A 183 -13.90 2.57 10.84
C TRP A 183 -14.20 4.05 10.71
N ARG A 184 -15.42 4.39 10.33
CA ARG A 184 -15.84 5.78 10.10
C ARG A 184 -16.16 6.53 11.39
N GLY A 185 -16.56 5.82 12.47
CA GLY A 185 -17.14 6.39 13.69
C GLY A 185 -16.26 6.32 14.94
N SER A 186 -15.34 5.33 15.08
CA SER A 186 -14.53 5.20 16.29
C SER A 186 -13.56 6.38 16.46
N GLU A 187 -13.35 6.80 17.71
CA GLU A 187 -12.48 7.96 17.99
C GLU A 187 -11.04 7.74 17.55
N GLN A 188 -10.51 6.53 17.74
CA GLN A 188 -9.15 6.19 17.34
C GLN A 188 -8.98 6.26 15.80
N ALA A 189 -9.97 5.77 15.04
CA ALA A 189 -9.94 5.85 13.59
C ALA A 189 -10.13 7.29 13.09
N LYS A 190 -10.93 8.12 13.78
CA LYS A 190 -11.03 9.55 13.47
C LYS A 190 -9.71 10.27 13.73
N GLN A 191 -9.07 10.00 14.87
CA GLN A 191 -7.75 10.56 15.18
C GLN A 191 -6.72 10.17 14.12
N PHE A 192 -6.65 8.89 13.74
CA PHE A 192 -5.77 8.42 12.67
C PHE A 192 -6.00 9.18 11.38
N ARG A 193 -7.25 9.31 10.92
CA ARG A 193 -7.58 10.03 9.69
C ARG A 193 -7.25 11.52 9.76
N THR A 194 -7.41 12.14 10.93
CA THR A 194 -7.08 13.56 11.13
C THR A 194 -5.57 13.80 11.11
N VAL A 195 -4.80 12.93 11.77
CA VAL A 195 -3.34 13.09 11.89
C VAL A 195 -2.62 12.72 10.60
N PHE A 196 -2.94 11.56 10.03
CA PHE A 196 -2.19 11.01 8.89
C PHE A 196 -2.83 11.25 7.53
N GLN A 197 -4.09 11.71 7.48
CA GLN A 197 -4.82 12.05 6.26
C GLN A 197 -4.71 10.98 5.15
N PRO A 198 -5.01 9.70 5.45
CA PRO A 198 -4.86 8.62 4.48
C PRO A 198 -5.76 8.85 3.26
N VAL A 199 -5.30 8.41 2.09
CA VAL A 199 -6.19 8.25 0.95
C VAL A 199 -7.05 7.01 1.20
N VAL A 200 -8.38 7.18 1.15
CA VAL A 200 -9.33 6.07 1.37
C VAL A 200 -9.89 5.61 0.03
N LEU A 201 -9.77 4.32 -0.23
CA LEU A 201 -10.22 3.65 -1.45
C LEU A 201 -11.34 2.66 -1.11
N MET A 202 -12.19 2.36 -2.09
CA MET A 202 -13.23 1.33 -1.98
C MET A 202 -12.87 0.12 -2.84
N MET A 203 -12.82 -1.06 -2.23
CA MET A 203 -12.80 -2.33 -2.93
C MET A 203 -14.16 -3.00 -2.79
N GLU A 204 -14.95 -2.95 -3.87
CA GLU A 204 -16.32 -3.47 -3.88
C GLU A 204 -16.38 -4.99 -3.65
N PHE A 205 -17.54 -5.46 -3.22
CA PHE A 205 -17.81 -6.89 -3.08
C PHE A 205 -17.64 -7.64 -4.41
N ARG A 206 -16.92 -8.74 -4.35
CA ARG A 206 -16.70 -9.64 -5.48
C ARG A 206 -17.59 -10.87 -5.36
N LEU A 207 -18.22 -11.22 -6.46
CA LEU A 207 -19.08 -12.40 -6.49
C LEU A 207 -18.26 -13.68 -6.30
N PRO A 208 -18.68 -14.59 -5.41
CA PRO A 208 -18.01 -15.87 -5.19
C PRO A 208 -17.84 -16.71 -6.47
N GLU A 209 -18.78 -16.61 -7.40
CA GLU A 209 -18.75 -17.30 -8.70
C GLU A 209 -17.60 -16.82 -9.60
N LEU A 210 -17.07 -15.64 -9.35
CA LEU A 210 -15.88 -15.10 -10.03
C LEU A 210 -14.62 -15.35 -9.19
N GLU A 211 -14.68 -15.06 -7.90
CA GLU A 211 -13.50 -15.09 -7.02
C GLU A 211 -13.03 -16.52 -6.70
N ASN A 212 -13.95 -17.45 -6.42
CA ASN A 212 -13.55 -18.80 -6.02
C ASN A 212 -12.83 -19.57 -7.13
N PRO A 213 -13.33 -19.62 -8.38
CA PRO A 213 -12.60 -20.25 -9.48
C PRO A 213 -11.28 -19.51 -9.79
N ALA A 214 -11.27 -18.18 -9.75
CA ALA A 214 -10.05 -17.40 -9.96
C ALA A 214 -8.96 -17.80 -8.96
N ARG A 215 -9.30 -17.88 -7.68
CA ARG A 215 -8.40 -18.33 -6.61
C ARG A 215 -7.97 -19.79 -6.80
N GLN A 216 -8.88 -20.67 -7.16
CA GLN A 216 -8.58 -22.09 -7.38
C GLN A 216 -7.54 -22.30 -8.48
N HIS A 217 -7.66 -21.54 -9.57
CA HIS A 217 -6.77 -21.65 -10.73
C HIS A 217 -5.56 -20.70 -10.68
N GLY A 218 -5.40 -19.90 -9.62
CA GLY A 218 -4.31 -18.93 -9.52
C GLY A 218 -4.32 -17.87 -10.63
N VAL A 219 -5.52 -17.44 -11.04
CA VAL A 219 -5.69 -16.47 -12.13
C VAL A 219 -6.21 -15.14 -11.58
N THR A 220 -5.74 -14.05 -12.16
CA THR A 220 -6.14 -12.71 -11.74
C THR A 220 -7.41 -12.26 -12.47
N LEU A 221 -8.08 -11.23 -11.93
CA LEU A 221 -9.24 -10.63 -12.58
C LEU A 221 -8.89 -9.99 -13.92
N GLY A 222 -7.68 -9.45 -14.07
CA GLY A 222 -7.19 -8.92 -15.34
C GLY A 222 -7.07 -9.98 -16.41
N GLN A 223 -6.52 -11.15 -16.07
CA GLN A 223 -6.44 -12.28 -17.01
C GLN A 223 -7.81 -12.74 -17.46
N ILE A 224 -8.81 -12.75 -16.56
CA ILE A 224 -10.21 -13.10 -16.93
C ILE A 224 -10.78 -11.99 -17.83
N ALA A 225 -10.63 -10.72 -17.46
CA ALA A 225 -11.13 -9.57 -18.20
C ALA A 225 -10.58 -9.50 -19.64
N GLU A 226 -9.32 -9.89 -19.82
CA GLU A 226 -8.62 -9.88 -21.12
C GLU A 226 -8.78 -11.19 -21.91
N ARG A 227 -9.50 -12.16 -21.36
CA ARG A 227 -9.71 -13.51 -21.97
C ARG A 227 -8.40 -14.27 -22.24
N ARG A 228 -7.37 -14.03 -21.45
CA ARG A 228 -6.05 -14.67 -21.60
C ARG A 228 -5.94 -16.02 -20.89
N LEU A 229 -7.06 -16.72 -20.73
CA LEU A 229 -7.12 -17.97 -19.97
C LEU A 229 -7.58 -19.15 -20.83
N LYS A 230 -7.09 -20.33 -20.47
CA LYS A 230 -7.59 -21.60 -21.00
C LYS A 230 -8.50 -22.32 -19.97
N VAL A 231 -9.23 -21.57 -19.15
CA VAL A 231 -10.16 -22.09 -18.14
C VAL A 231 -11.59 -21.82 -18.62
N PRO A 232 -12.30 -22.83 -19.19
CA PRO A 232 -13.59 -22.61 -19.87
C PRO A 232 -14.65 -21.97 -18.97
N GLU A 233 -14.70 -22.36 -17.70
CA GLU A 233 -15.66 -21.85 -16.72
C GLU A 233 -15.51 -20.35 -16.46
N LEU A 234 -14.29 -19.79 -16.57
CA LEU A 234 -13.99 -18.38 -16.41
C LEU A 234 -14.13 -17.57 -17.70
N GLN A 235 -14.33 -18.23 -18.85
CA GLN A 235 -14.50 -17.57 -20.15
C GLN A 235 -15.94 -17.22 -20.50
N ARG A 236 -16.91 -17.57 -19.65
CA ARG A 236 -18.32 -17.19 -19.86
C ARG A 236 -18.43 -15.67 -19.94
N ALA A 237 -19.15 -15.20 -20.98
CA ALA A 237 -19.29 -13.75 -21.25
C ALA A 237 -19.72 -12.95 -20.04
N SER A 238 -20.65 -13.48 -19.22
CA SER A 238 -21.11 -12.83 -17.99
C SER A 238 -19.99 -12.61 -16.97
N LEU A 239 -19.09 -13.57 -16.79
CA LEU A 239 -17.97 -13.45 -15.84
C LEU A 239 -16.88 -12.50 -16.39
N VAL A 240 -16.60 -12.57 -17.69
CA VAL A 240 -15.66 -11.64 -18.34
C VAL A 240 -16.14 -10.19 -18.20
N ILE A 241 -17.40 -9.90 -18.50
CA ILE A 241 -17.98 -8.57 -18.37
C ILE A 241 -17.93 -8.09 -16.90
N ARG A 242 -18.23 -8.97 -15.95
CA ARG A 242 -18.14 -8.64 -14.52
C ARG A 242 -16.70 -8.35 -14.09
N ALA A 243 -15.73 -9.15 -14.54
CA ALA A 243 -14.30 -8.92 -14.26
C ALA A 243 -13.82 -7.59 -14.84
N GLN A 244 -14.20 -7.28 -16.09
CA GLN A 244 -13.88 -6.00 -16.75
C GLN A 244 -14.47 -4.81 -15.97
N SER A 245 -15.76 -4.89 -15.61
CA SER A 245 -16.45 -3.82 -14.91
C SER A 245 -15.86 -3.61 -13.50
N TYR A 246 -15.59 -4.68 -12.76
CA TYR A 246 -14.97 -4.62 -11.44
C TYR A 246 -13.56 -4.04 -11.51
N ARG A 247 -12.71 -4.55 -12.42
CA ARG A 247 -11.33 -4.07 -12.60
C ARG A 247 -11.29 -2.58 -12.93
N ARG A 248 -12.15 -2.12 -13.84
CA ARG A 248 -12.22 -0.69 -14.21
C ARG A 248 -12.51 0.17 -12.98
N ARG A 249 -13.57 -0.14 -12.20
CA ARG A 249 -13.93 0.64 -11.00
C ARG A 249 -12.86 0.61 -9.93
N LEU A 250 -12.20 -0.55 -9.74
CA LEU A 250 -11.11 -0.65 -8.78
C LEU A 250 -9.88 0.16 -9.23
N PHE A 251 -9.60 0.22 -10.52
CA PHE A 251 -8.51 1.06 -11.05
C PHE A 251 -8.82 2.55 -10.90
N GLU A 252 -10.08 2.97 -11.11
CA GLU A 252 -10.53 4.34 -10.81
C GLU A 252 -10.35 4.69 -9.32
N GLU A 253 -10.55 3.74 -8.42
CA GLU A 253 -10.24 3.94 -6.99
C GLU A 253 -8.73 4.06 -6.75
N ILE A 254 -7.92 3.16 -7.32
CA ILE A 254 -6.46 3.18 -7.17
C ILE A 254 -5.87 4.49 -7.70
N ASP A 255 -6.42 5.05 -8.77
CA ASP A 255 -5.98 6.33 -9.34
C ASP A 255 -6.07 7.50 -8.34
N LYS A 256 -6.98 7.45 -7.35
CA LYS A 256 -7.07 8.46 -6.29
C LYS A 256 -5.80 8.50 -5.41
N ALA A 257 -5.11 7.37 -5.28
CA ALA A 257 -3.89 7.25 -4.50
C ALA A 257 -2.61 7.38 -5.34
N LYS A 258 -2.71 7.68 -6.64
CA LYS A 258 -1.57 7.68 -7.59
C LYS A 258 -0.36 8.45 -7.08
N GLY A 259 -0.56 9.62 -6.47
CA GLY A 259 0.53 10.44 -5.90
C GLY A 259 1.25 9.79 -4.72
N LEU A 260 0.66 8.78 -4.06
CA LEU A 260 1.26 8.02 -2.96
C LEU A 260 1.81 6.65 -3.43
N LEU A 261 1.57 6.27 -4.68
CA LEU A 261 1.96 4.99 -5.25
C LEU A 261 3.18 5.12 -6.19
N LEU A 262 3.43 6.31 -6.70
CA LEU A 262 4.57 6.61 -7.56
C LEU A 262 5.69 7.30 -6.77
N PRO A 263 6.96 7.17 -7.23
CA PRO A 263 8.09 7.91 -6.65
C PRO A 263 7.94 9.40 -6.69
#